data_36ab462b62735b08cd0fcd65cc8b14cc
#
_entry.id   36ab462b62735b08cd0fcd65cc8b14cc
#
_cell.length_a   1.000
_cell.length_b   1.000
_cell.length_c   1.000
_cell.angle_alpha   90.00
_cell.angle_beta   90.00
_cell.angle_gamma   90.00
#
_symmetry.space_group_name_H-M   'P 1'
#
loop_
_entity.id
_entity.type
_entity.pdbx_description
1 polymer ?
#
loop_
_entity_poly.entity_id
_entity_poly.type
_entity_poly.pdbx_seq_one_letter_code
_entity_poly.pdbx_strand_id
1 'polypeptide(L)'
;MQSIFRNRIVALLLCLGVWAVAFAQTDLDKQMQQYGLVDVTTLDSTFKVELRYATTNNFVGVNMYGTTLTKAWLTKETANALVAAQKALRKINPGYTIIIYDAARPQSVQRTMWNTVKGTSNEQYVASPGKGGTHNFGVAVDVTLMLDGKVLDMGTPFDSFSTSSHITQESTLVRQGKISAEALKNRQVLRKAMTQAGFKTYSCEWWHFEKHRKAYARQHLKLLNF
;
A
#
# COMPACT_ATOMS: atom_id res chain seq x y z
N MET A 1 -49.29 33.15 65.41
CA MET A 1 -49.68 32.42 64.21
C MET A 1 -48.67 32.78 63.14
N GLN A 2 -47.68 31.89 62.95
CA GLN A 2 -46.57 32.09 62.02
C GLN A 2 -46.80 31.17 60.83
N SER A 3 -46.95 31.72 59.62
CA SER A 3 -47.06 31.04 58.36
C SER A 3 -45.67 30.80 57.79
N ILE A 4 -45.32 29.53 57.58
CA ILE A 4 -44.04 29.08 57.00
C ILE A 4 -44.22 28.99 55.49
N PHE A 5 -43.58 29.92 54.75
CA PHE A 5 -43.43 29.81 53.30
C PHE A 5 -42.27 28.82 52.98
N ARG A 6 -42.65 27.70 52.37
CA ARG A 6 -41.67 26.74 51.80
C ARG A 6 -41.35 27.12 50.36
N ASN A 7 -40.21 27.72 50.13
CA ASN A 7 -39.64 27.88 48.78
C ASN A 7 -39.26 26.53 48.20
N ARG A 8 -39.93 26.10 47.13
CA ARG A 8 -39.52 24.97 46.32
C ARG A 8 -38.65 25.54 45.17
N ILE A 9 -37.34 25.31 45.25
CA ILE A 9 -36.40 25.53 44.14
C ILE A 9 -36.57 24.35 43.20
N VAL A 10 -37.13 24.61 42.01
CA VAL A 10 -37.17 23.66 40.92
C VAL A 10 -35.83 23.83 40.17
N ALA A 11 -34.94 22.88 40.35
CA ALA A 11 -33.71 22.80 39.56
C ALA A 11 -34.05 22.20 38.17
N LEU A 12 -34.03 23.07 37.16
CA LEU A 12 -34.08 22.61 35.74
C LEU A 12 -32.69 22.07 35.36
N LEU A 13 -32.56 20.76 35.29
CA LEU A 13 -31.43 20.09 34.69
C LEU A 13 -31.56 20.17 33.15
N LEU A 14 -30.84 21.14 32.56
CA LEU A 14 -30.61 21.19 31.11
C LEU A 14 -29.61 20.09 30.77
N CYS A 15 -30.11 18.94 30.33
CA CYS A 15 -29.31 17.90 29.65
C CYS A 15 -28.93 18.40 28.23
N LEU A 16 -27.75 19.04 28.13
CA LEU A 16 -27.11 19.27 26.84
C LEU A 16 -26.64 17.91 26.28
N GLY A 17 -27.48 17.28 25.49
CA GLY A 17 -27.12 16.12 24.71
C GLY A 17 -26.06 16.51 23.69
N VAL A 18 -24.79 16.19 23.95
CA VAL A 18 -23.72 16.25 22.95
C VAL A 18 -23.99 15.14 21.93
N TRP A 19 -24.61 15.48 20.83
CA TRP A 19 -24.71 14.59 19.68
C TRP A 19 -23.31 14.46 19.06
N ALA A 20 -22.56 13.42 19.45
CA ALA A 20 -21.38 13.02 18.74
C ALA A 20 -21.83 12.52 17.37
N VAL A 21 -21.66 13.35 16.34
CA VAL A 21 -21.81 12.90 14.95
C VAL A 21 -20.62 11.97 14.68
N ALA A 22 -20.82 10.69 14.86
CA ALA A 22 -19.89 9.68 14.42
C ALA A 22 -19.90 9.74 12.87
N PHE A 23 -18.91 10.39 12.27
CA PHE A 23 -18.63 10.24 10.86
C PHE A 23 -18.31 8.76 10.64
N ALA A 24 -19.23 8.02 9.99
CA ALA A 24 -18.97 6.65 9.58
C ALA A 24 -17.71 6.68 8.70
N GLN A 25 -16.64 6.02 9.12
CA GLN A 25 -15.43 5.87 8.32
C GLN A 25 -15.83 5.21 7.00
N THR A 26 -15.45 5.83 5.89
CA THR A 26 -15.78 5.32 4.56
C THR A 26 -15.14 3.95 4.37
N ASP A 27 -15.94 2.96 3.99
CA ASP A 27 -15.47 1.60 3.69
C ASP A 27 -14.68 1.60 2.37
N LEU A 28 -13.35 1.61 2.48
CA LEU A 28 -12.45 1.67 1.34
C LEU A 28 -12.49 0.37 0.53
N ASP A 29 -12.61 -0.80 1.17
CA ASP A 29 -12.74 -2.07 0.46
C ASP A 29 -13.99 -2.08 -0.43
N LYS A 30 -15.12 -1.57 0.07
CA LYS A 30 -16.35 -1.44 -0.71
C LYS A 30 -16.19 -0.46 -1.89
N GLN A 31 -15.49 0.65 -1.69
CA GLN A 31 -15.22 1.59 -2.78
C GLN A 31 -14.33 0.99 -3.85
N MET A 32 -13.26 0.26 -3.48
CA MET A 32 -12.41 -0.46 -4.42
C MET A 32 -13.22 -1.42 -5.30
N GLN A 33 -14.13 -2.19 -4.68
CA GLN A 33 -15.03 -3.08 -5.40
C GLN A 33 -15.97 -2.33 -6.37
N GLN A 34 -16.55 -1.20 -5.95
CA GLN A 34 -17.40 -0.36 -6.79
C GLN A 34 -16.65 0.26 -7.98
N TYR A 35 -15.33 0.46 -7.84
CA TYR A 35 -14.46 0.88 -8.94
C TYR A 35 -14.11 -0.26 -9.91
N GLY A 36 -14.60 -1.48 -9.66
CA GLY A 36 -14.39 -2.65 -10.52
C GLY A 36 -13.05 -3.33 -10.32
N LEU A 37 -12.38 -3.07 -9.19
CA LEU A 37 -11.15 -3.76 -8.84
C LEU A 37 -11.45 -5.15 -8.27
N VAL A 38 -10.44 -6.03 -8.34
CA VAL A 38 -10.52 -7.41 -7.87
C VAL A 38 -9.60 -7.57 -6.66
N ASP A 39 -10.10 -8.19 -5.61
CA ASP A 39 -9.28 -8.66 -4.49
C ASP A 39 -8.42 -9.84 -4.99
N VAL A 40 -7.10 -9.68 -4.97
CA VAL A 40 -6.17 -10.67 -5.53
C VAL A 40 -6.24 -12.02 -4.81
N THR A 41 -6.64 -12.03 -3.54
CA THR A 41 -6.76 -13.27 -2.76
C THR A 41 -7.91 -14.16 -3.22
N THR A 42 -8.89 -13.60 -3.94
CA THR A 42 -9.97 -14.38 -4.57
C THR A 42 -9.50 -15.16 -5.80
N LEU A 43 -8.38 -14.76 -6.42
CA LEU A 43 -7.79 -15.42 -7.57
C LEU A 43 -6.70 -16.44 -7.16
N ASP A 44 -5.99 -16.17 -6.09
CA ASP A 44 -5.01 -17.07 -5.49
C ASP A 44 -4.94 -16.78 -3.97
N SER A 45 -5.52 -17.65 -3.18
CA SER A 45 -5.58 -17.52 -1.70
C SER A 45 -4.22 -17.70 -1.01
N THR A 46 -3.19 -18.01 -1.76
CA THR A 46 -1.84 -18.22 -1.23
C THR A 46 -1.02 -16.94 -1.13
N PHE A 47 -1.50 -15.82 -1.67
CA PHE A 47 -0.90 -14.53 -1.40
C PHE A 47 -0.98 -14.19 0.09
N LYS A 48 0.09 -13.60 0.61
CA LYS A 48 0.06 -12.98 1.92
C LYS A 48 -0.14 -11.47 1.75
N VAL A 49 -1.15 -10.91 2.41
CA VAL A 49 -1.45 -9.48 2.36
C VAL A 49 -1.05 -8.85 3.69
N GLU A 50 -0.09 -7.94 3.66
CA GLU A 50 0.42 -7.18 4.81
C GLU A 50 0.49 -5.70 4.44
N LEU A 51 -0.67 -5.07 4.21
CA LEU A 51 -0.73 -3.67 3.79
C LEU A 51 -0.01 -2.77 4.80
N ARG A 52 1.15 -2.24 4.42
CA ARG A 52 2.00 -1.42 5.30
C ARG A 52 1.34 -0.11 5.69
N TYR A 53 0.55 0.46 4.80
CA TYR A 53 -0.19 1.69 5.05
C TYR A 53 -1.47 1.50 5.89
N ALA A 54 -1.84 0.24 6.20
CA ALA A 54 -2.83 -0.11 7.24
C ALA A 54 -2.20 -0.27 8.63
N THR A 55 -0.93 0.07 8.80
CA THR A 55 -0.18 0.05 10.06
C THR A 55 0.64 1.32 10.19
N THR A 56 1.40 1.46 11.27
CA THR A 56 2.40 2.53 11.45
C THR A 56 3.78 2.18 10.85
N ASN A 57 3.98 0.95 10.35
CA ASN A 57 5.23 0.50 9.75
C ASN A 57 5.33 0.91 8.28
N ASN A 58 5.40 2.21 8.03
CA ASN A 58 5.55 2.87 6.74
C ASN A 58 6.28 4.21 6.93
N PHE A 59 6.70 4.87 5.85
CA PHE A 59 7.49 6.11 5.93
C PHE A 59 6.73 7.31 6.52
N VAL A 60 5.40 7.29 6.52
CA VAL A 60 4.57 8.36 7.12
C VAL A 60 4.42 8.17 8.64
N GLY A 61 4.59 6.93 9.15
CA GLY A 61 4.50 6.59 10.57
C GLY A 61 3.07 6.51 11.11
N VAL A 62 2.04 6.55 10.25
CA VAL A 62 0.63 6.47 10.66
C VAL A 62 -0.15 5.46 9.82
N ASN A 63 -1.23 4.92 10.40
CA ASN A 63 -2.18 4.09 9.67
C ASN A 63 -3.06 4.99 8.79
N MET A 64 -2.85 4.94 7.47
CA MET A 64 -3.59 5.74 6.50
C MET A 64 -4.80 5.02 5.89
N TYR A 65 -4.85 3.69 5.97
CA TYR A 65 -5.95 2.89 5.46
C TYR A 65 -7.04 2.63 6.51
N GLY A 66 -6.78 2.99 7.78
CA GLY A 66 -7.68 2.74 8.88
C GLY A 66 -7.93 1.24 9.07
N THR A 67 -9.18 0.89 9.32
CA THR A 67 -9.67 -0.49 9.43
C THR A 67 -10.50 -0.93 8.22
N THR A 68 -10.58 -0.10 7.17
CA THR A 68 -11.53 -0.25 6.08
C THR A 68 -10.90 -0.64 4.75
N LEU A 69 -9.58 -0.57 4.60
CA LEU A 69 -8.83 -1.16 3.49
C LEU A 69 -7.98 -2.31 4.03
N THR A 70 -8.48 -3.53 3.88
CA THR A 70 -7.88 -4.74 4.45
C THR A 70 -7.40 -5.72 3.38
N LYS A 71 -7.76 -5.48 2.12
CA LYS A 71 -7.52 -6.36 0.98
C LYS A 71 -6.63 -5.71 -0.06
N ALA A 72 -5.94 -6.53 -0.84
CA ALA A 72 -5.12 -6.07 -1.95
C ALA A 72 -5.95 -6.01 -3.25
N TRP A 73 -6.38 -4.81 -3.62
CA TRP A 73 -7.21 -4.57 -4.79
C TRP A 73 -6.37 -4.17 -6.00
N LEU A 74 -6.64 -4.77 -7.16
CA LEU A 74 -5.98 -4.44 -8.42
C LEU A 74 -7.00 -4.47 -9.57
N THR A 75 -6.66 -3.87 -10.72
CA THR A 75 -7.41 -4.16 -11.95
C THR A 75 -7.31 -5.65 -12.26
N LYS A 76 -8.33 -6.23 -12.90
CA LYS A 76 -8.37 -7.66 -13.23
C LYS A 76 -7.13 -8.11 -14.02
N GLU A 77 -6.66 -7.30 -14.95
CA GLU A 77 -5.44 -7.59 -15.73
C GLU A 77 -4.21 -7.65 -14.82
N THR A 78 -4.04 -6.65 -13.94
CA THR A 78 -2.90 -6.59 -13.02
C THR A 78 -2.93 -7.74 -12.00
N ALA A 79 -4.10 -8.07 -11.47
CA ALA A 79 -4.29 -9.19 -10.55
C ALA A 79 -3.93 -10.54 -11.22
N ASN A 80 -4.38 -10.78 -12.44
CA ASN A 80 -4.03 -11.99 -13.21
C ASN A 80 -2.53 -12.07 -13.49
N ALA A 81 -1.88 -10.95 -13.80
CA ALA A 81 -0.43 -10.90 -13.98
C ALA A 81 0.30 -11.23 -12.66
N LEU A 82 -0.19 -10.76 -11.51
CA LEU A 82 0.40 -11.10 -10.20
C LEU A 82 0.27 -12.59 -9.88
N VAL A 83 -0.87 -13.21 -10.18
CA VAL A 83 -1.05 -14.68 -10.08
C VAL A 83 -0.06 -15.42 -10.98
N ALA A 84 0.21 -14.92 -12.20
CA ALA A 84 1.20 -15.54 -13.09
C ALA A 84 2.63 -15.42 -12.50
N ALA A 85 2.98 -14.29 -11.86
CA ALA A 85 4.25 -14.12 -11.16
C ALA A 85 4.39 -15.12 -9.99
N GLN A 86 3.35 -15.28 -9.17
CA GLN A 86 3.32 -16.27 -8.07
C GLN A 86 3.52 -17.70 -8.60
N LYS A 87 2.85 -18.06 -9.68
CA LYS A 87 3.02 -19.38 -10.34
C LYS A 87 4.45 -19.56 -10.88
N ALA A 88 5.07 -18.51 -11.44
CA ALA A 88 6.44 -18.56 -11.92
C ALA A 88 7.44 -18.77 -10.76
N LEU A 89 7.26 -18.09 -9.64
CA LEU A 89 8.06 -18.28 -8.42
C LEU A 89 7.98 -19.71 -7.90
N ARG A 90 6.79 -20.29 -7.83
CA ARG A 90 6.57 -21.65 -7.34
C ARG A 90 7.14 -22.74 -8.25
N LYS A 91 7.33 -22.46 -9.53
CA LYS A 91 8.09 -23.34 -10.42
C LYS A 91 9.59 -23.35 -10.08
N ILE A 92 10.14 -22.30 -9.50
CA ILE A 92 11.52 -22.23 -9.03
C ILE A 92 11.66 -22.96 -7.70
N ASN A 93 10.78 -22.65 -6.74
CA ASN A 93 10.67 -23.32 -5.45
C ASN A 93 9.23 -23.22 -4.93
N PRO A 94 8.55 -24.35 -4.63
CA PRO A 94 7.16 -24.36 -4.14
C PRO A 94 6.93 -23.55 -2.87
N GLY A 95 7.97 -23.35 -2.04
CA GLY A 95 7.92 -22.58 -0.80
C GLY A 95 7.86 -21.06 -1.00
N TYR A 96 8.07 -20.56 -2.23
CA TYR A 96 7.98 -19.11 -2.47
C TYR A 96 6.53 -18.61 -2.39
N THR A 97 6.37 -17.50 -1.68
CA THR A 97 5.11 -16.75 -1.58
C THR A 97 5.38 -15.26 -1.72
N ILE A 98 4.58 -14.58 -2.54
CA ILE A 98 4.55 -13.12 -2.62
C ILE A 98 3.81 -12.57 -1.39
N ILE A 99 4.43 -11.61 -0.70
CA ILE A 99 3.77 -10.77 0.29
C ILE A 99 3.48 -9.42 -0.36
N ILE A 100 2.24 -8.96 -0.25
CA ILE A 100 1.78 -7.69 -0.82
C ILE A 100 1.79 -6.64 0.28
N TYR A 101 2.63 -5.60 0.12
CA TYR A 101 2.77 -4.48 1.04
C TYR A 101 1.88 -3.29 0.66
N ASP A 102 1.60 -3.11 -0.64
CA ASP A 102 0.63 -2.14 -1.15
C ASP A 102 0.10 -2.56 -2.53
N ALA A 103 -1.11 -2.08 -2.86
CA ALA A 103 -1.77 -2.36 -4.13
C ALA A 103 -2.51 -1.10 -4.64
N ALA A 104 -3.80 -1.16 -4.92
CA ALA A 104 -4.58 0.01 -5.26
C ALA A 104 -4.65 0.98 -4.06
N ARG A 105 -4.34 2.24 -4.31
CA ARG A 105 -4.25 3.28 -3.28
C ARG A 105 -5.22 4.42 -3.60
N PRO A 106 -6.12 4.81 -2.67
CA PRO A 106 -6.99 5.97 -2.85
C PRO A 106 -6.20 7.25 -3.04
N GLN A 107 -6.78 8.19 -3.78
CA GLN A 107 -6.16 9.49 -4.02
C GLN A 107 -6.04 10.33 -2.73
N SER A 108 -6.97 10.17 -1.79
CA SER A 108 -6.89 10.78 -0.47
C SER A 108 -5.64 10.38 0.29
N VAL A 109 -5.30 9.08 0.28
CA VAL A 109 -4.09 8.54 0.90
C VAL A 109 -2.83 9.05 0.19
N GLN A 110 -2.83 9.06 -1.15
CA GLN A 110 -1.72 9.62 -1.93
C GLN A 110 -1.44 11.09 -1.57
N ARG A 111 -2.49 11.86 -1.32
CA ARG A 111 -2.38 13.27 -0.89
C ARG A 111 -1.72 13.40 0.48
N THR A 112 -2.08 12.55 1.42
CA THR A 112 -1.47 12.51 2.75
C THR A 112 0.03 12.18 2.64
N MET A 113 0.39 11.14 1.89
CA MET A 113 1.79 10.76 1.63
C MET A 113 2.59 11.91 1.02
N TRP A 114 2.05 12.54 -0.02
CA TRP A 114 2.69 13.67 -0.68
C TRP A 114 2.96 14.83 0.26
N ASN A 115 1.97 15.20 1.08
CA ASN A 115 2.11 16.30 2.04
C ASN A 115 3.22 16.05 3.06
N THR A 116 3.56 14.80 3.34
CA THR A 116 4.66 14.44 4.27
C THR A 116 6.04 14.70 3.64
N VAL A 117 6.17 14.57 2.32
CA VAL A 117 7.48 14.67 1.64
C VAL A 117 7.65 15.95 0.81
N LYS A 118 6.57 16.66 0.52
CA LYS A 118 6.60 17.89 -0.29
C LYS A 118 7.60 18.89 0.27
N GLY A 119 8.48 19.39 -0.59
CA GLY A 119 9.53 20.34 -0.25
C GLY A 119 10.74 19.70 0.45
N THR A 120 10.81 18.38 0.58
CA THR A 120 11.97 17.65 1.10
C THR A 120 12.74 16.93 -0.01
N SER A 121 13.94 16.42 0.29
CA SER A 121 14.72 15.57 -0.62
C SER A 121 14.02 14.28 -1.01
N ASN A 122 12.99 13.87 -0.26
CA ASN A 122 12.22 12.64 -0.49
C ASN A 122 11.04 12.84 -1.45
N GLU A 123 10.75 14.08 -1.88
CA GLU A 123 9.65 14.39 -2.79
C GLU A 123 9.68 13.55 -4.08
N GLN A 124 10.87 13.24 -4.58
CA GLN A 124 11.06 12.44 -5.79
C GLN A 124 10.54 10.99 -5.70
N TYR A 125 10.40 10.44 -4.49
CA TYR A 125 9.94 9.06 -4.27
C TYR A 125 8.42 8.92 -4.18
N VAL A 126 7.69 10.02 -4.02
CA VAL A 126 6.24 10.00 -3.87
C VAL A 126 5.56 10.73 -5.03
N ALA A 127 4.67 10.06 -5.74
CA ALA A 127 3.96 10.69 -6.85
C ALA A 127 3.07 11.85 -6.37
N SER A 128 3.16 13.01 -7.05
CA SER A 128 2.25 14.13 -6.80
C SER A 128 0.78 13.72 -6.99
N PRO A 129 -0.14 14.10 -6.08
CA PRO A 129 -1.52 13.64 -6.10
C PRO A 129 -2.37 14.16 -7.26
N GLY A 130 -1.98 15.27 -7.93
CA GLY A 130 -2.83 15.92 -8.93
C GLY A 130 -3.29 15.00 -10.07
N LYS A 131 -2.36 14.27 -10.69
CA LYS A 131 -2.65 13.33 -11.80
C LYS A 131 -2.58 11.85 -11.40
N GLY A 132 -2.31 11.55 -10.14
CA GLY A 132 -2.13 10.21 -9.60
C GLY A 132 -0.84 9.50 -10.03
N GLY A 133 -0.38 8.55 -9.17
CA GLY A 133 0.61 7.52 -9.46
C GLY A 133 -0.05 6.23 -9.96
N THR A 134 0.73 5.20 -10.31
CA THR A 134 0.22 3.94 -10.86
C THR A 134 -0.62 3.14 -9.84
N HIS A 135 -0.35 3.23 -8.54
CA HIS A 135 -1.20 2.69 -7.48
C HIS A 135 -2.61 3.30 -7.47
N ASN A 136 -2.74 4.60 -7.83
CA ASN A 136 -4.04 5.28 -7.83
C ASN A 136 -4.96 4.85 -9.00
N PHE A 137 -4.48 3.93 -9.85
CA PHE A 137 -5.25 3.31 -10.93
C PHE A 137 -5.37 1.78 -10.76
N GLY A 138 -4.86 1.22 -9.66
CA GLY A 138 -4.87 -0.22 -9.40
C GLY A 138 -3.99 -1.03 -10.35
N VAL A 139 -2.93 -0.44 -10.91
CA VAL A 139 -2.01 -1.10 -11.87
C VAL A 139 -0.59 -1.24 -11.35
N ALA A 140 -0.35 -0.92 -10.09
CA ALA A 140 0.93 -1.12 -9.42
C ALA A 140 0.74 -1.90 -8.11
N VAL A 141 1.80 -2.58 -7.71
CA VAL A 141 1.87 -3.36 -6.49
C VAL A 141 3.28 -3.25 -5.89
N ASP A 142 3.34 -3.09 -4.58
CA ASP A 142 4.58 -3.19 -3.81
C ASP A 142 4.63 -4.54 -3.13
N VAL A 143 5.68 -5.31 -3.39
CA VAL A 143 5.77 -6.70 -2.97
C VAL A 143 7.15 -7.08 -2.47
N THR A 144 7.19 -8.13 -1.64
CA THR A 144 8.40 -8.85 -1.25
C THR A 144 8.19 -10.35 -1.36
N LEU A 145 9.23 -11.13 -1.04
CA LEU A 145 9.20 -12.59 -1.05
C LEU A 145 9.28 -13.17 0.35
N MET A 146 8.57 -14.25 0.53
CA MET A 146 8.72 -15.21 1.62
C MET A 146 9.10 -16.57 1.05
N LEU A 147 9.98 -17.30 1.74
CA LEU A 147 10.34 -18.69 1.44
C LEU A 147 10.13 -19.52 2.71
N ASP A 148 9.32 -20.57 2.61
CA ASP A 148 9.02 -21.49 3.72
C ASP A 148 8.63 -20.77 5.02
N GLY A 149 7.76 -19.73 4.91
CA GLY A 149 7.25 -18.97 6.04
C GLY A 149 8.17 -17.85 6.54
N LYS A 150 9.38 -17.67 5.98
CA LYS A 150 10.34 -16.63 6.37
C LYS A 150 10.42 -15.54 5.30
N VAL A 151 10.22 -14.28 5.71
CA VAL A 151 10.44 -13.13 4.83
C VAL A 151 11.90 -13.05 4.45
N LEU A 152 12.17 -12.89 3.15
CA LEU A 152 13.53 -12.83 2.64
C LEU A 152 14.12 -11.43 2.83
N ASP A 153 15.42 -11.39 3.15
CA ASP A 153 16.17 -10.14 3.18
C ASP A 153 16.31 -9.58 1.76
N MET A 154 15.91 -8.33 1.59
CA MET A 154 16.02 -7.56 0.35
C MET A 154 17.10 -6.47 0.43
N GLY A 155 17.90 -6.44 1.52
CA GLY A 155 19.02 -5.51 1.73
C GLY A 155 18.62 -4.12 2.20
N THR A 156 17.35 -3.73 2.06
CA THR A 156 16.77 -2.54 2.68
C THR A 156 15.34 -2.81 3.09
N PRO A 157 14.81 -2.12 4.12
CA PRO A 157 13.39 -2.14 4.41
C PRO A 157 12.55 -1.63 3.22
N PHE A 158 11.28 -1.98 3.21
CA PHE A 158 10.25 -1.33 2.41
C PHE A 158 10.20 0.18 2.76
N ASP A 159 9.87 1.03 1.79
CA ASP A 159 9.83 2.51 1.95
C ASP A 159 11.19 3.16 2.31
N SER A 160 12.30 2.46 2.16
CA SER A 160 13.62 3.05 2.36
C SER A 160 13.97 3.99 1.20
N PHE A 161 13.97 5.32 1.44
CA PHE A 161 14.35 6.35 0.47
C PHE A 161 15.88 6.50 0.33
N SER A 162 16.59 5.39 0.38
CA SER A 162 18.05 5.35 0.19
C SER A 162 18.40 4.85 -1.20
N THR A 163 19.57 5.24 -1.69
CA THR A 163 20.10 4.72 -2.95
C THR A 163 20.36 3.21 -2.93
N SER A 164 20.43 2.60 -1.72
CA SER A 164 20.53 1.15 -1.56
C SER A 164 19.24 0.42 -1.96
N SER A 165 18.11 1.11 -2.08
CA SER A 165 16.86 0.56 -2.61
C SER A 165 16.79 0.55 -4.14
N HIS A 166 17.69 1.29 -4.81
CA HIS A 166 17.72 1.39 -6.27
C HIS A 166 18.18 0.08 -6.90
N ILE A 167 17.63 -0.25 -8.07
CA ILE A 167 17.94 -1.49 -8.81
C ILE A 167 19.02 -1.31 -9.89
N THR A 168 19.46 -0.07 -10.14
CA THR A 168 20.35 0.23 -11.25
C THR A 168 21.83 -0.07 -10.98
N GLN A 169 22.22 -0.15 -9.70
CA GLN A 169 23.62 -0.31 -9.28
C GLN A 169 23.83 -1.42 -8.26
N GLU A 170 22.98 -2.43 -8.26
CA GLU A 170 22.95 -3.47 -7.22
C GLU A 170 24.30 -4.19 -7.05
N SER A 171 25.01 -4.52 -8.14
CA SER A 171 26.35 -5.13 -8.06
C SER A 171 27.38 -4.22 -7.39
N THR A 172 27.26 -2.91 -7.57
CA THR A 172 28.11 -1.93 -6.88
C THR A 172 27.76 -1.83 -5.41
N LEU A 173 26.46 -1.86 -5.07
CA LEU A 173 26.00 -1.89 -3.68
C LEU A 173 26.53 -3.11 -2.92
N VAL A 174 26.56 -4.28 -3.58
CA VAL A 174 27.16 -5.50 -2.99
C VAL A 174 28.66 -5.32 -2.77
N ARG A 175 29.42 -4.83 -3.77
CA ARG A 175 30.87 -4.59 -3.62
C ARG A 175 31.20 -3.59 -2.50
N GLN A 176 30.29 -2.65 -2.25
CA GLN A 176 30.42 -1.65 -1.18
C GLN A 176 29.89 -2.16 0.19
N GLY A 177 29.41 -3.39 0.29
CA GLY A 177 28.83 -3.94 1.51
C GLY A 177 27.51 -3.28 1.95
N LYS A 178 26.85 -2.50 1.07
CA LYS A 178 25.59 -1.82 1.37
C LYS A 178 24.39 -2.75 1.35
N ILE A 179 24.42 -3.80 0.53
CA ILE A 179 23.48 -4.91 0.53
C ILE A 179 24.27 -6.21 0.44
N SER A 180 23.70 -7.31 0.93
CA SER A 180 24.33 -8.64 0.83
C SER A 180 24.16 -9.22 -0.58
N ALA A 181 25.05 -10.18 -0.95
CA ALA A 181 24.89 -10.94 -2.18
C ALA A 181 23.58 -11.75 -2.19
N GLU A 182 23.14 -12.22 -1.02
CA GLU A 182 21.87 -12.96 -0.87
C GLU A 182 20.68 -12.02 -1.11
N ALA A 183 20.71 -10.80 -0.58
CA ALA A 183 19.66 -9.80 -0.85
C ALA A 183 19.57 -9.48 -2.35
N LEU A 184 20.73 -9.34 -3.04
CA LEU A 184 20.73 -9.16 -4.49
C LEU A 184 20.07 -10.34 -5.21
N LYS A 185 20.40 -11.58 -4.83
CA LYS A 185 19.81 -12.80 -5.39
C LYS A 185 18.28 -12.81 -5.18
N ASN A 186 17.82 -12.48 -3.98
CA ASN A 186 16.39 -12.42 -3.65
C ASN A 186 15.64 -11.39 -4.52
N ARG A 187 16.20 -10.17 -4.67
CA ARG A 187 15.66 -9.15 -5.58
C ARG A 187 15.60 -9.62 -7.03
N GLN A 188 16.62 -10.33 -7.50
CA GLN A 188 16.68 -10.85 -8.86
C GLN A 188 15.63 -11.93 -9.11
N VAL A 189 15.39 -12.83 -8.15
CA VAL A 189 14.33 -13.86 -8.23
C VAL A 189 12.96 -13.20 -8.33
N LEU A 190 12.65 -12.25 -7.42
CA LEU A 190 11.40 -11.50 -7.45
C LEU A 190 11.23 -10.77 -8.78
N ARG A 191 12.21 -9.96 -9.16
CA ARG A 191 12.17 -9.16 -10.39
C ARG A 191 11.98 -10.02 -11.63
N LYS A 192 12.69 -11.15 -11.74
CA LYS A 192 12.54 -12.09 -12.86
C LYS A 192 11.10 -12.60 -12.99
N ALA A 193 10.50 -13.06 -11.89
CA ALA A 193 9.14 -13.56 -11.91
C ALA A 193 8.11 -12.47 -12.27
N MET A 194 8.25 -11.28 -11.69
CA MET A 194 7.38 -10.15 -11.97
C MET A 194 7.49 -9.68 -13.43
N THR A 195 8.70 -9.55 -13.96
CA THR A 195 8.90 -9.11 -15.36
C THR A 195 8.43 -10.16 -16.38
N GLN A 196 8.61 -11.45 -16.11
CA GLN A 196 8.05 -12.53 -16.91
C GLN A 196 6.51 -12.50 -16.95
N ALA A 197 5.87 -12.04 -15.87
CA ALA A 197 4.42 -11.84 -15.81
C ALA A 197 3.97 -10.51 -16.46
N GLY A 198 4.89 -9.75 -17.05
CA GLY A 198 4.63 -8.51 -17.78
C GLY A 198 4.58 -7.25 -16.94
N PHE A 199 5.06 -7.29 -15.69
CA PHE A 199 5.27 -6.08 -14.91
C PHE A 199 6.53 -5.34 -15.35
N LYS A 200 6.53 -4.04 -15.14
CA LYS A 200 7.67 -3.13 -15.34
C LYS A 200 8.19 -2.72 -13.97
N THR A 201 9.51 -2.61 -13.87
CA THR A 201 10.19 -2.18 -12.65
C THR A 201 10.25 -0.66 -12.56
N TYR A 202 10.46 -0.14 -11.35
CA TYR A 202 10.84 1.24 -11.07
C TYR A 202 12.29 1.29 -10.59
N SER A 203 13.08 2.21 -11.13
CA SER A 203 14.54 2.21 -10.93
C SER A 203 14.99 2.51 -9.49
N CYS A 204 14.18 3.24 -8.74
CA CYS A 204 14.50 3.70 -7.39
C CYS A 204 14.02 2.78 -6.27
N GLU A 205 13.21 1.74 -6.60
CA GLU A 205 12.52 0.92 -5.60
C GLU A 205 12.51 -0.56 -6.04
N TRP A 206 13.15 -1.45 -5.25
CA TRP A 206 13.21 -2.87 -5.56
C TRP A 206 11.87 -3.59 -5.41
N TRP A 207 10.94 -3.03 -4.60
CA TRP A 207 9.62 -3.60 -4.28
C TRP A 207 8.52 -3.21 -5.27
N HIS A 208 8.69 -2.08 -6.02
CA HIS A 208 7.63 -1.50 -6.84
C HIS A 208 7.59 -2.11 -8.25
N PHE A 209 6.42 -2.59 -8.62
CA PHE A 209 6.13 -3.16 -9.94
C PHE A 209 4.83 -2.60 -10.49
N GLU A 210 4.82 -2.21 -11.76
CA GLU A 210 3.64 -1.66 -12.42
C GLU A 210 3.32 -2.39 -13.72
N LYS A 211 2.04 -2.73 -13.94
CA LYS A 211 1.59 -3.38 -15.18
C LYS A 211 1.59 -2.40 -16.34
N HIS A 212 1.12 -1.20 -16.09
CA HIS A 212 1.08 -0.11 -17.05
C HIS A 212 1.81 1.12 -16.52
N ARG A 213 2.54 1.81 -17.40
CA ARG A 213 3.18 3.08 -17.07
C ARG A 213 2.16 4.17 -16.81
N LYS A 214 2.55 5.16 -16.02
CA LYS A 214 1.72 6.29 -15.59
C LYS A 214 0.98 6.99 -16.74
N ALA A 215 1.62 7.17 -17.91
CA ALA A 215 1.00 7.80 -19.08
C ALA A 215 -0.21 7.00 -19.59
N TYR A 216 -0.04 5.68 -19.74
CA TYR A 216 -1.13 4.79 -20.15
C TYR A 216 -2.27 4.80 -19.12
N ALA A 217 -1.94 4.64 -17.84
CA ALA A 217 -2.94 4.59 -16.77
C ALA A 217 -3.81 5.85 -16.74
N ARG A 218 -3.19 7.03 -16.88
CA ARG A 218 -3.89 8.32 -16.91
C ARG A 218 -4.81 8.51 -18.11
N GLN A 219 -4.49 7.89 -19.23
CA GLN A 219 -5.26 8.00 -20.47
C GLN A 219 -6.41 7.00 -20.54
N HIS A 220 -6.24 5.80 -19.95
CA HIS A 220 -7.14 4.67 -20.22
C HIS A 220 -7.87 4.14 -18.98
N LEU A 221 -7.46 4.53 -17.76
CA LEU A 221 -7.99 3.96 -16.53
C LEU A 221 -8.64 5.02 -15.64
N LYS A 222 -9.56 4.58 -14.80
CA LYS A 222 -10.26 5.44 -13.86
C LYS A 222 -9.38 5.68 -12.62
N LEU A 223 -9.15 6.95 -12.29
CA LEU A 223 -8.46 7.35 -11.07
C LEU A 223 -9.31 7.01 -9.84
N LEU A 224 -8.71 6.39 -8.82
CA LEU A 224 -9.35 6.08 -7.53
C LEU A 224 -9.50 7.36 -6.69
N ASN A 225 -10.39 8.24 -7.14
CA ASN A 225 -10.55 9.59 -6.57
C ASN A 225 -11.55 9.59 -5.40
N PHE A 226 -11.13 8.99 -4.29
CA PHE A 226 -11.84 8.98 -3.02
C PHE A 226 -10.85 8.97 -1.85
#